data_e9dcd810c349e90b06cf7ed9bdb8d589
#
_entry.id   e9dcd810c349e90b06cf7ed9bdb8d589
#
_cell.length_a   1.000
_cell.length_b   1.000
_cell.length_c   1.000
_cell.angle_alpha   90.00
_cell.angle_beta   90.00
_cell.angle_gamma   90.00
#
_symmetry.space_group_name_H-M   'P 1'
#
loop_
_entity.id
_entity.type
_entity.pdbx_description
1 polymer ?
#
loop_
_entity_poly.entity_id
_entity_poly.type
_entity_poly.pdbx_seq_one_letter_code
_entity_poly.pdbx_strand_id
1 'polypeptide(L)'
;YSTWGYRCSYGFGYHEMLQFCEDIDAKAMFVCNVGLGCQYRMGDASPESKIAYYLDDCMDAIEYAIGDVTTEWGAKRAEQGHPEPFPLQYVEIGNENWGDEYDKRFDIFYTAIKAKYPELILISNHGLGGTGKIAKTDMIDPHWYVNPEFFFQNTTIFDNHPRGKYDVYVGEYACNANVGGGNMRAALSEAAFISGMERNGDLVKMTSYAPLLENRNDRSWAVNLIWLDTDQVLGRSSYYVQQVAAENRPTYNVKSNMTMSTPRIADYNEGRFGFGSWHTQVEFKDVKLTGADGAPIDLDLNKAVKKEGEWSLDNGLLKQTSLREPAKYIVDGFNGNQFTLEFKVRKEGGNEGFFLYFGLSEDSNKGFVYNVAGWNNGTTAVEGVIGGRTSGVAGDRVSHSLETDKWYDAKL
;
A
#
# COMPACT_ATOMS: atom_id res chain seq x y z
N TYR A 1 13.00 27.20 -9.36
CA TYR A 1 12.68 25.82 -8.92
C TYR A 1 12.59 25.79 -7.40
N SER A 2 11.61 25.06 -6.87
CA SER A 2 11.53 24.76 -5.45
C SER A 2 12.67 23.83 -5.03
N THR A 3 12.89 23.68 -3.70
CA THR A 3 13.85 22.70 -3.14
C THR A 3 13.56 21.26 -3.56
N TRP A 4 12.33 20.96 -3.97
CA TRP A 4 11.88 19.66 -4.45
C TRP A 4 12.10 19.42 -5.95
N GLY A 5 12.68 20.41 -6.67
CA GLY A 5 12.95 20.33 -8.10
C GLY A 5 11.78 20.69 -9.01
N TYR A 6 10.63 21.07 -8.46
CA TYR A 6 9.51 21.56 -9.24
C TYR A 6 9.70 23.00 -9.71
N ARG A 7 9.08 23.34 -10.83
CA ARG A 7 8.89 24.74 -11.21
C ARG A 7 7.85 25.37 -10.28
N CYS A 8 8.18 26.50 -9.69
CA CYS A 8 7.30 27.21 -8.78
C CYS A 8 7.40 28.72 -9.06
N SER A 9 6.26 29.39 -9.14
CA SER A 9 6.16 30.85 -9.27
C SER A 9 6.12 31.56 -7.92
N TYR A 10 5.82 30.81 -6.82
CA TYR A 10 5.50 31.31 -5.50
C TYR A 10 4.34 32.33 -5.50
N GLY A 11 3.46 32.27 -6.52
CA GLY A 11 2.28 33.12 -6.65
C GLY A 11 1.09 32.66 -5.80
N PHE A 12 1.21 31.51 -5.14
CA PHE A 12 0.25 31.00 -4.15
C PHE A 12 1.02 30.78 -2.85
N GLY A 13 0.89 31.69 -1.92
CA GLY A 13 1.70 31.78 -0.71
C GLY A 13 0.90 31.56 0.56
N TYR A 14 1.44 32.05 1.68
CA TYR A 14 0.86 31.82 3.02
C TYR A 14 -0.54 32.44 3.17
N HIS A 15 -0.72 33.67 2.71
CA HIS A 15 -2.03 34.34 2.71
C HIS A 15 -3.08 33.54 1.94
N GLU A 16 -2.74 33.16 0.71
CA GLU A 16 -3.65 32.42 -0.18
C GLU A 16 -3.98 31.02 0.36
N MET A 17 -3.05 30.37 1.04
CA MET A 17 -3.31 29.08 1.72
C MET A 17 -4.28 29.27 2.90
N LEU A 18 -4.11 30.32 3.70
CA LEU A 18 -5.02 30.62 4.81
C LEU A 18 -6.42 30.98 4.28
N GLN A 19 -6.49 31.82 3.23
CA GLN A 19 -7.75 32.17 2.58
C GLN A 19 -8.45 30.94 1.99
N PHE A 20 -7.69 30.05 1.35
CA PHE A 20 -8.24 28.80 0.83
C PHE A 20 -8.85 27.92 1.93
N CYS A 21 -8.20 27.82 3.09
CA CYS A 21 -8.78 27.10 4.24
C CYS A 21 -10.11 27.73 4.69
N GLU A 22 -10.17 29.04 4.76
CA GLU A 22 -11.39 29.78 5.12
C GLU A 22 -12.50 29.57 4.08
N ASP A 23 -12.18 29.71 2.79
CA ASP A 23 -13.14 29.55 1.68
C ASP A 23 -13.82 28.17 1.65
N ILE A 24 -13.12 27.12 2.09
CA ILE A 24 -13.66 25.75 2.18
C ILE A 24 -14.18 25.37 3.56
N ASP A 25 -14.29 26.34 4.49
CA ASP A 25 -14.70 26.13 5.90
C ASP A 25 -13.83 25.09 6.63
N ALA A 26 -12.52 25.11 6.38
CA ALA A 26 -11.53 24.24 7.01
C ALA A 26 -10.69 25.01 8.03
N LYS A 27 -10.17 24.31 9.05
CA LYS A 27 -9.14 24.85 9.93
C LYS A 27 -7.78 24.78 9.24
N ALA A 28 -7.01 25.86 9.38
CA ALA A 28 -5.67 25.94 8.83
C ALA A 28 -4.63 25.29 9.75
N MET A 29 -3.62 24.68 9.13
CA MET A 29 -2.40 24.21 9.77
C MET A 29 -1.20 24.93 9.15
N PHE A 30 -0.33 25.46 9.98
CA PHE A 30 0.94 26.02 9.57
C PHE A 30 2.10 25.09 9.92
N VAL A 31 2.90 24.70 8.95
CA VAL A 31 4.12 23.90 9.17
C VAL A 31 5.31 24.84 9.16
N CYS A 32 5.93 25.07 10.33
CA CYS A 32 7.00 26.05 10.46
C CYS A 32 8.40 25.44 10.32
N ASN A 33 9.33 26.22 9.80
CA ASN A 33 10.74 25.83 9.70
C ASN A 33 11.45 26.05 11.04
N VAL A 34 12.08 25.00 11.56
CA VAL A 34 12.88 25.05 12.79
C VAL A 34 14.38 25.21 12.56
N GLY A 35 14.77 25.53 11.32
CA GLY A 35 16.17 25.59 10.90
C GLY A 35 16.78 24.21 10.67
N LEU A 36 15.96 23.21 10.37
CA LEU A 36 16.36 21.86 9.97
C LEU A 36 15.77 21.54 8.59
N GLY A 37 16.60 21.06 7.67
CA GLY A 37 16.11 20.46 6.43
C GLY A 37 15.43 19.10 6.72
N CYS A 38 14.45 18.73 5.88
CA CYS A 38 13.86 17.40 5.93
C CYS A 38 14.95 16.32 5.87
N GLN A 39 14.99 15.41 6.84
CA GLN A 39 16.08 14.44 6.99
C GLN A 39 16.02 13.30 5.97
N TYR A 40 14.88 13.09 5.31
CA TYR A 40 14.79 12.24 4.12
C TYR A 40 15.34 12.89 2.84
N ARG A 41 15.70 14.18 2.90
CA ARG A 41 16.24 14.91 1.74
C ARG A 41 17.69 15.32 1.93
N MET A 42 17.95 16.36 2.65
CA MET A 42 19.28 16.94 2.83
C MET A 42 19.80 16.79 4.26
N GLY A 43 18.89 16.83 5.24
CA GLY A 43 19.22 16.62 6.64
C GLY A 43 20.16 17.67 7.23
N ASP A 44 20.32 18.84 6.56
CA ASP A 44 21.15 19.92 7.01
C ASP A 44 20.53 20.67 8.18
N ALA A 45 21.37 21.22 9.04
CA ALA A 45 20.96 21.99 10.21
C ALA A 45 21.61 23.37 10.20
N SER A 46 20.79 24.39 10.41
CA SER A 46 21.32 25.73 10.66
C SER A 46 22.02 25.77 12.02
N PRO A 47 23.04 26.64 12.20
CA PRO A 47 23.69 26.82 13.48
C PRO A 47 22.69 27.20 14.60
N GLU A 48 22.93 26.77 15.83
CA GLU A 48 22.11 27.09 16.98
C GLU A 48 21.85 28.59 17.14
N SER A 49 22.83 29.44 16.81
CA SER A 49 22.70 30.91 16.83
C SER A 49 21.61 31.47 15.93
N LYS A 50 21.05 30.63 15.02
CA LYS A 50 19.96 31.00 14.13
C LYS A 50 18.59 30.51 14.61
N ILE A 51 18.51 29.74 15.68
CA ILE A 51 17.22 29.24 16.19
C ILE A 51 16.25 30.39 16.50
N ALA A 52 16.74 31.45 17.12
CA ALA A 52 15.92 32.64 17.42
C ALA A 52 15.31 33.26 16.17
N TYR A 53 16.08 33.34 15.07
CA TYR A 53 15.58 33.85 13.78
C TYR A 53 14.39 33.03 13.24
N TYR A 54 14.51 31.68 13.27
CA TYR A 54 13.40 30.83 12.82
C TYR A 54 12.21 30.84 13.77
N LEU A 55 12.45 31.03 15.06
CA LEU A 55 11.38 31.18 16.02
C LEU A 55 10.62 32.50 15.82
N ASP A 56 11.34 33.60 15.60
CA ASP A 56 10.74 34.92 15.33
C ASP A 56 9.89 34.84 14.06
N ASP A 57 10.43 34.26 12.97
CA ASP A 57 9.72 34.03 11.70
C ASP A 57 8.43 33.20 11.89
N CYS A 58 8.48 32.13 12.71
CA CYS A 58 7.31 31.35 13.07
C CYS A 58 6.27 32.16 13.85
N MET A 59 6.70 32.94 14.84
CA MET A 59 5.81 33.78 15.67
C MET A 59 5.17 34.90 14.85
N ASP A 60 5.90 35.50 13.90
CA ASP A 60 5.40 36.51 12.97
C ASP A 60 4.34 35.92 12.02
N ALA A 61 4.55 34.71 11.51
CA ALA A 61 3.56 34.02 10.69
C ALA A 61 2.27 33.71 11.47
N ILE A 62 2.38 33.27 12.73
CA ILE A 62 1.22 33.04 13.59
C ILE A 62 0.50 34.38 13.86
N GLU A 63 1.23 35.46 14.20
CA GLU A 63 0.65 36.78 14.39
C GLU A 63 -0.02 37.32 13.14
N TYR A 64 0.57 37.08 11.96
CA TYR A 64 -0.07 37.41 10.68
C TYR A 64 -1.42 36.70 10.54
N ALA A 65 -1.49 35.39 10.87
CA ALA A 65 -2.70 34.61 10.72
C ALA A 65 -3.80 35.01 11.71
N ILE A 66 -3.48 35.21 12.99
CA ILE A 66 -4.49 35.35 14.04
C ILE A 66 -4.30 36.57 14.95
N GLY A 67 -3.25 37.38 14.74
CA GLY A 67 -3.02 38.60 15.54
C GLY A 67 -4.08 39.68 15.31
N ASP A 68 -4.31 40.49 16.34
CA ASP A 68 -5.19 41.67 16.26
C ASP A 68 -4.62 42.68 15.24
N VAL A 69 -5.49 43.44 14.59
CA VAL A 69 -5.09 44.48 13.60
C VAL A 69 -4.22 45.61 14.19
N THR A 70 -4.11 45.70 15.50
CA THR A 70 -3.20 46.63 16.19
C THR A 70 -1.78 46.10 16.35
N THR A 71 -1.56 44.82 16.09
CA THR A 71 -0.21 44.21 16.06
C THR A 71 0.46 44.46 14.72
N GLU A 72 1.79 44.27 14.64
CA GLU A 72 2.54 44.53 13.40
C GLU A 72 2.05 43.67 12.26
N TRP A 73 1.96 42.36 12.45
CA TRP A 73 1.61 41.43 11.38
C TRP A 73 0.10 41.33 11.14
N GLY A 74 -0.73 41.52 12.17
CA GLY A 74 -2.18 41.67 12.02
C GLY A 74 -2.56 42.89 11.20
N ALA A 75 -1.85 44.03 11.37
CA ALA A 75 -2.01 45.22 10.54
C ALA A 75 -1.67 44.91 9.06
N LYS A 76 -0.57 44.21 8.79
CA LYS A 76 -0.18 43.81 7.42
C LYS A 76 -1.22 42.90 6.75
N ARG A 77 -1.81 41.96 7.51
CA ARG A 77 -2.93 41.17 7.02
C ARG A 77 -4.12 42.05 6.63
N ALA A 78 -4.48 42.98 7.47
CA ALA A 78 -5.58 43.91 7.21
C ALA A 78 -5.32 44.81 5.99
N GLU A 79 -4.08 45.28 5.79
CA GLU A 79 -3.66 46.03 4.60
C GLU A 79 -3.82 45.19 3.32
N GLN A 80 -3.68 43.88 3.40
CA GLN A 80 -3.89 42.97 2.27
C GLN A 80 -5.38 42.61 2.06
N GLY A 81 -6.28 43.28 2.78
CA GLY A 81 -7.73 43.16 2.58
C GLY A 81 -8.42 42.16 3.53
N HIS A 82 -7.70 41.56 4.47
CA HIS A 82 -8.28 40.59 5.43
C HIS A 82 -8.08 41.04 6.89
N PRO A 83 -8.93 41.92 7.44
CA PRO A 83 -8.78 42.41 8.80
C PRO A 83 -9.06 41.36 9.88
N GLU A 84 -9.97 40.38 9.61
CA GLU A 84 -10.32 39.34 10.55
C GLU A 84 -9.25 38.25 10.65
N PRO A 85 -9.10 37.57 11.81
CA PRO A 85 -8.21 36.41 11.94
C PRO A 85 -8.59 35.27 11.01
N PHE A 86 -7.60 34.61 10.41
CA PHE A 86 -7.79 33.35 9.70
C PHE A 86 -8.04 32.17 10.64
N PRO A 87 -8.61 31.06 10.15
CA PRO A 87 -8.97 29.90 10.97
C PRO A 87 -7.77 29.01 11.34
N LEU A 88 -6.61 29.57 11.69
CA LEU A 88 -5.43 28.85 12.13
C LEU A 88 -5.70 28.17 13.46
N GLN A 89 -5.54 26.85 13.50
CA GLN A 89 -5.75 26.05 14.72
C GLN A 89 -4.54 25.18 15.05
N TYR A 90 -3.76 24.78 14.06
CA TYR A 90 -2.66 23.83 14.21
C TYR A 90 -1.34 24.46 13.77
N VAL A 91 -0.27 24.14 14.51
CA VAL A 91 1.10 24.45 14.09
C VAL A 91 1.93 23.19 14.21
N GLU A 92 2.47 22.74 13.09
CA GLU A 92 3.46 21.67 13.07
C GLU A 92 4.85 22.27 13.11
N ILE A 93 5.66 21.77 14.04
CA ILE A 93 6.99 22.31 14.34
C ILE A 93 8.03 21.44 13.63
N GLY A 94 8.54 21.92 12.48
CA GLY A 94 9.42 21.19 11.58
C GLY A 94 8.66 20.30 10.60
N ASN A 95 9.40 19.53 9.78
CA ASN A 95 8.87 18.50 8.88
C ASN A 95 9.90 17.39 8.69
N GLU A 96 9.51 16.16 8.99
CA GLU A 96 10.38 14.97 8.86
C GLU A 96 11.74 15.16 9.55
N ASN A 97 11.70 15.66 10.75
CA ASN A 97 12.87 15.88 11.60
C ASN A 97 12.84 14.96 12.83
N TRP A 98 14.01 14.51 13.27
CA TRP A 98 14.17 13.64 14.43
C TRP A 98 15.54 13.78 15.07
N GLY A 99 15.70 13.20 16.28
CA GLY A 99 16.92 13.19 17.05
C GLY A 99 17.06 14.36 17.99
N ASP A 100 18.14 14.35 18.78
CA ASP A 100 18.35 15.30 19.90
C ASP A 100 18.31 16.78 19.47
N GLU A 101 18.80 17.08 18.28
CA GLU A 101 18.81 18.47 17.77
C GLU A 101 17.39 18.95 17.44
N TYR A 102 16.56 18.06 16.87
CA TYR A 102 15.14 18.36 16.66
C TYR A 102 14.41 18.53 17.98
N ASP A 103 14.58 17.58 18.90
CA ASP A 103 13.91 17.61 20.21
C ASP A 103 14.17 18.92 20.95
N LYS A 104 15.43 19.39 20.96
CA LYS A 104 15.83 20.66 21.56
C LYS A 104 15.10 21.85 20.91
N ARG A 105 15.07 21.91 19.57
CA ARG A 105 14.41 23.01 18.86
C ARG A 105 12.90 22.95 19.04
N PHE A 106 12.31 21.78 18.98
CA PHE A 106 10.88 21.58 19.24
C PHE A 106 10.48 22.15 20.60
N ASP A 107 11.17 21.81 21.68
CA ASP A 107 10.85 22.29 23.04
C ASP A 107 10.95 23.82 23.14
N ILE A 108 11.92 24.46 22.45
CA ILE A 108 12.03 25.92 22.39
C ILE A 108 10.80 26.53 21.73
N PHE A 109 10.42 26.04 20.55
CA PHE A 109 9.25 26.52 19.78
C PHE A 109 7.95 26.24 20.51
N TYR A 110 7.77 25.02 21.01
CA TYR A 110 6.59 24.63 21.78
C TYR A 110 6.37 25.56 22.97
N THR A 111 7.41 25.83 23.74
CA THR A 111 7.33 26.69 24.91
C THR A 111 6.97 28.12 24.52
N ALA A 112 7.61 28.69 23.53
CA ALA A 112 7.38 30.05 23.08
C ALA A 112 5.96 30.25 22.51
N ILE A 113 5.52 29.32 21.65
CA ILE A 113 4.18 29.39 21.02
C ILE A 113 3.11 29.25 22.11
N LYS A 114 3.21 28.26 22.99
CA LYS A 114 2.23 28.05 24.06
C LYS A 114 2.17 29.21 25.07
N ALA A 115 3.24 29.94 25.25
CA ALA A 115 3.25 31.11 26.11
C ALA A 115 2.41 32.28 25.59
N LYS A 116 2.34 32.45 24.25
CA LYS A 116 1.60 33.54 23.58
C LYS A 116 0.24 33.08 23.02
N TYR A 117 0.16 31.84 22.53
CA TYR A 117 -1.00 31.25 21.85
C TYR A 117 -1.32 29.86 22.45
N PRO A 118 -1.80 29.78 23.69
CA PRO A 118 -2.04 28.52 24.39
C PRO A 118 -3.11 27.63 23.73
N GLU A 119 -4.01 28.23 22.95
CA GLU A 119 -5.11 27.57 22.26
C GLU A 119 -4.66 26.79 21.01
N LEU A 120 -3.53 27.14 20.41
CA LEU A 120 -3.03 26.42 19.24
C LEU A 120 -2.60 25.00 19.59
N ILE A 121 -2.94 24.06 18.74
CA ILE A 121 -2.54 22.66 18.85
C ILE A 121 -1.19 22.48 18.14
N LEU A 122 -0.18 22.02 18.89
CA LEU A 122 1.19 21.89 18.40
C LEU A 122 1.54 20.44 18.10
N ILE A 123 2.07 20.21 16.91
CA ILE A 123 2.34 18.90 16.35
C ILE A 123 3.85 18.70 16.25
N SER A 124 4.34 17.53 16.67
CA SER A 124 5.74 17.13 16.51
C SER A 124 5.89 16.06 15.44
N ASN A 125 7.04 16.02 14.77
CA ASN A 125 7.35 15.05 13.69
C ASN A 125 7.64 13.63 14.22
N HIS A 126 7.29 13.32 15.47
CA HIS A 126 7.52 11.99 16.02
C HIS A 126 6.49 10.97 15.50
N GLY A 127 6.98 9.75 15.24
CA GLY A 127 6.13 8.61 14.90
C GLY A 127 5.64 7.84 16.14
N LEU A 128 4.95 6.73 15.88
CA LEU A 128 4.39 5.85 16.93
C LEU A 128 5.45 5.20 17.84
N GLY A 129 6.74 5.26 17.48
CA GLY A 129 7.85 4.72 18.28
C GLY A 129 8.18 5.50 19.54
N GLY A 130 7.56 6.68 19.74
CA GLY A 130 7.79 7.53 20.90
C GLY A 130 8.19 8.96 20.54
N THR A 131 8.21 9.82 21.53
CA THR A 131 8.42 11.28 21.40
C THR A 131 9.85 11.72 21.71
N GLY A 132 10.85 10.87 21.53
CA GLY A 132 12.24 11.23 21.79
C GLY A 132 12.45 11.77 23.19
N LYS A 133 13.11 12.94 23.29
CA LYS A 133 13.41 13.64 24.53
C LYS A 133 12.55 14.87 24.77
N ILE A 134 11.57 15.17 23.89
CA ILE A 134 10.71 16.35 24.09
C ILE A 134 9.86 16.22 25.35
N ALA A 135 9.69 17.36 26.03
CA ALA A 135 8.95 17.39 27.29
C ALA A 135 7.44 17.11 27.10
N LYS A 136 6.85 17.65 26.03
CA LYS A 136 5.41 17.54 25.73
C LYS A 136 5.13 17.86 24.27
N THR A 137 4.11 17.22 23.70
CA THR A 137 3.46 17.60 22.44
C THR A 137 1.96 17.41 22.56
N ASP A 138 1.17 18.13 21.76
CA ASP A 138 -0.28 17.91 21.72
C ASP A 138 -0.61 16.78 20.73
N MET A 139 0.13 16.70 19.62
CA MET A 139 -0.01 15.63 18.63
C MET A 139 1.35 15.17 18.10
N ILE A 140 1.39 13.96 17.56
CA ILE A 140 2.51 13.41 16.80
C ILE A 140 2.10 13.20 15.36
N ASP A 141 3.10 13.17 14.44
CA ASP A 141 2.89 13.04 12.99
C ASP A 141 3.69 11.91 12.37
N PRO A 142 3.19 10.67 12.40
CA PRO A 142 3.79 9.56 11.65
C PRO A 142 3.49 9.64 10.15
N HIS A 143 4.51 9.37 9.33
CA HIS A 143 4.44 9.30 7.87
C HIS A 143 4.65 7.88 7.34
N TRP A 144 3.89 7.48 6.29
CA TRP A 144 4.03 6.17 5.64
C TRP A 144 3.91 6.22 4.12
N TYR A 145 5.03 6.02 3.44
CA TYR A 145 5.12 5.82 2.00
C TYR A 145 5.58 4.39 1.71
N VAL A 146 4.64 3.46 1.58
CA VAL A 146 4.90 2.02 1.65
C VAL A 146 4.09 1.23 0.62
N ASN A 147 4.25 -0.11 0.63
CA ASN A 147 3.53 -1.03 -0.24
C ASN A 147 2.14 -1.41 0.31
N PRO A 148 1.27 -2.04 -0.50
CA PRO A 148 -0.06 -2.47 -0.07
C PRO A 148 -0.04 -3.45 1.12
N GLU A 149 0.96 -4.32 1.16
CA GLU A 149 1.10 -5.34 2.21
C GLU A 149 1.22 -4.70 3.59
N PHE A 150 2.00 -3.61 3.70
CA PHE A 150 2.12 -2.87 4.95
C PHE A 150 0.76 -2.37 5.43
N PHE A 151 -0.02 -1.72 4.57
CA PHE A 151 -1.32 -1.16 4.96
C PHE A 151 -2.33 -2.24 5.34
N PHE A 152 -2.39 -3.35 4.60
CA PHE A 152 -3.24 -4.48 4.97
C PHE A 152 -2.87 -5.13 6.30
N GLN A 153 -1.58 -5.27 6.59
CA GLN A 153 -1.08 -5.92 7.80
C GLN A 153 -1.15 -5.03 9.04
N ASN A 154 -1.19 -3.72 8.88
CA ASN A 154 -1.12 -2.75 9.97
C ASN A 154 -2.44 -2.03 10.27
N THR A 155 -3.58 -2.60 9.89
CA THR A 155 -4.91 -2.05 10.19
C THR A 155 -5.19 -1.94 11.70
N THR A 156 -4.41 -2.61 12.53
CA THR A 156 -4.53 -2.64 14.00
C THR A 156 -3.40 -1.90 14.72
N ILE A 157 -2.55 -1.16 14.00
CA ILE A 157 -1.34 -0.53 14.57
C ILE A 157 -1.66 0.46 15.70
N PHE A 158 -2.85 1.07 15.68
CA PHE A 158 -3.31 2.03 16.68
C PHE A 158 -4.09 1.40 17.85
N ASP A 159 -4.52 0.13 17.75
CA ASP A 159 -5.47 -0.48 18.70
C ASP A 159 -4.93 -0.51 20.14
N ASN A 160 -3.65 -0.78 20.30
CA ASN A 160 -2.98 -0.85 21.60
C ASN A 160 -2.04 0.33 21.88
N HIS A 161 -2.08 1.37 21.06
CA HIS A 161 -1.24 2.54 21.29
C HIS A 161 -1.70 3.31 22.54
N PRO A 162 -0.78 3.80 23.40
CA PRO A 162 -1.14 4.53 24.62
C PRO A 162 -2.01 5.76 24.33
N ARG A 163 -3.03 5.98 25.17
CA ARG A 163 -3.91 7.16 25.15
C ARG A 163 -3.52 8.16 26.22
N GLY A 164 -3.90 9.42 26.00
CA GLY A 164 -3.81 10.48 27.03
C GLY A 164 -2.46 11.17 27.15
N LYS A 165 -1.49 10.85 26.30
CA LYS A 165 -0.22 11.59 26.20
C LYS A 165 -0.27 12.66 25.11
N TYR A 166 -0.77 12.30 23.97
CA TYR A 166 -0.91 13.10 22.76
C TYR A 166 -1.95 12.45 21.86
N ASP A 167 -2.45 13.20 20.91
CA ASP A 167 -3.24 12.69 19.79
C ASP A 167 -2.34 12.37 18.59
N VAL A 168 -2.89 11.72 17.56
CA VAL A 168 -2.17 11.36 16.34
C VAL A 168 -2.78 12.09 15.13
N TYR A 169 -1.92 12.73 14.39
CA TYR A 169 -2.15 13.20 13.04
C TYR A 169 -1.30 12.34 12.09
N VAL A 170 -1.92 11.58 11.20
CA VAL A 170 -1.20 10.84 10.15
C VAL A 170 -1.03 11.80 8.98
N GLY A 171 0.02 12.62 9.02
CA GLY A 171 0.16 13.81 8.18
C GLY A 171 0.55 13.51 6.75
N GLU A 172 1.27 12.41 6.53
CA GLU A 172 1.60 11.98 5.18
C GLU A 172 1.48 10.46 5.06
N TYR A 173 0.62 10.00 4.15
CA TYR A 173 0.60 8.59 3.78
C TYR A 173 0.13 8.39 2.35
N ALA A 174 0.72 7.41 1.70
CA ALA A 174 0.27 6.88 0.42
C ALA A 174 0.81 5.47 0.21
N CYS A 175 0.01 4.62 -0.41
CA CYS A 175 0.50 3.37 -0.97
C CYS A 175 1.24 3.69 -2.27
N ASN A 176 2.58 3.74 -2.25
CA ASN A 176 3.40 4.22 -3.36
C ASN A 176 4.44 3.22 -3.86
N ALA A 177 4.63 2.09 -3.19
CA ALA A 177 5.60 1.07 -3.60
C ALA A 177 4.92 -0.10 -4.33
N ASN A 178 5.46 -0.50 -5.46
CA ASN A 178 4.99 -1.61 -6.30
C ASN A 178 3.56 -1.46 -6.87
N VAL A 179 3.10 -0.24 -7.06
CA VAL A 179 1.74 0.08 -7.54
C VAL A 179 1.74 0.97 -8.79
N GLY A 180 2.90 1.16 -9.42
CA GLY A 180 3.07 2.08 -10.54
C GLY A 180 2.73 3.52 -10.15
N GLY A 181 1.81 4.14 -10.85
CA GLY A 181 1.29 5.48 -10.49
C GLY A 181 0.11 5.45 -9.53
N GLY A 182 -0.16 4.33 -8.84
CA GLY A 182 -1.35 4.08 -8.04
C GLY A 182 -2.36 3.22 -8.82
N ASN A 183 -2.92 2.21 -8.16
CA ASN A 183 -3.88 1.28 -8.75
C ASN A 183 -4.96 0.89 -7.73
N MET A 184 -5.92 0.04 -8.12
CA MET A 184 -7.01 -0.39 -7.24
C MET A 184 -6.51 -1.14 -6.00
N ARG A 185 -5.41 -1.91 -6.09
CA ARG A 185 -4.83 -2.60 -4.92
C ARG A 185 -4.29 -1.60 -3.89
N ALA A 186 -3.64 -0.51 -4.34
CA ALA A 186 -3.23 0.58 -3.47
C ALA A 186 -4.43 1.18 -2.76
N ALA A 187 -5.46 1.57 -3.50
CA ALA A 187 -6.68 2.16 -2.95
C ALA A 187 -7.37 1.25 -1.93
N LEU A 188 -7.48 -0.06 -2.20
CA LEU A 188 -8.06 -1.02 -1.26
C LEU A 188 -7.24 -1.19 0.02
N SER A 189 -5.91 -1.17 -0.08
CA SER A 189 -5.03 -1.24 1.09
C SER A 189 -5.13 0.01 1.96
N GLU A 190 -5.21 1.17 1.35
CA GLU A 190 -5.46 2.44 2.04
C GLU A 190 -6.85 2.48 2.70
N ALA A 191 -7.89 1.97 2.03
CA ALA A 191 -9.24 1.84 2.61
C ALA A 191 -9.23 0.97 3.88
N ALA A 192 -8.51 -0.16 3.85
CA ALA A 192 -8.36 -1.02 5.02
C ALA A 192 -7.64 -0.29 6.17
N PHE A 193 -6.60 0.48 5.87
CA PHE A 193 -5.86 1.25 6.86
C PHE A 193 -6.69 2.40 7.45
N ILE A 194 -7.47 3.12 6.62
CA ILE A 194 -8.42 4.16 7.07
C ILE A 194 -9.41 3.57 8.07
N SER A 195 -9.96 2.38 7.82
CA SER A 195 -10.86 1.71 8.77
C SER A 195 -10.20 1.48 10.13
N GLY A 196 -8.88 1.22 10.17
CA GLY A 196 -8.10 1.12 11.40
C GLY A 196 -7.95 2.47 12.10
N MET A 197 -7.73 3.54 11.35
CA MET A 197 -7.67 4.91 11.89
C MET A 197 -9.02 5.36 12.44
N GLU A 198 -10.11 5.16 11.71
CA GLU A 198 -11.47 5.50 12.17
C GLU A 198 -11.88 4.72 13.43
N ARG A 199 -11.53 3.43 13.51
CA ARG A 199 -11.76 2.62 14.72
C ARG A 199 -11.07 3.19 15.94
N ASN A 200 -9.95 3.88 15.75
CA ASN A 200 -9.15 4.54 16.77
C ASN A 200 -9.31 6.08 16.77
N GLY A 201 -10.50 6.61 16.43
CA GLY A 201 -10.78 8.05 16.37
C GLY A 201 -10.69 8.78 17.72
N ASP A 202 -10.59 8.04 18.83
CA ASP A 202 -10.22 8.57 20.14
C ASP A 202 -8.74 9.01 20.22
N LEU A 203 -7.89 8.49 19.37
CA LEU A 203 -6.46 8.76 19.26
C LEU A 203 -6.10 9.48 17.96
N VAL A 204 -6.54 8.94 16.80
CA VAL A 204 -6.24 9.49 15.48
C VAL A 204 -7.26 10.56 15.13
N LYS A 205 -6.84 11.82 15.16
CA LYS A 205 -7.73 12.99 14.95
C LYS A 205 -7.78 13.48 13.53
N MET A 206 -6.68 13.32 12.80
CA MET A 206 -6.54 13.80 11.43
C MET A 206 -5.69 12.87 10.59
N THR A 207 -5.92 12.90 9.29
CA THR A 207 -5.09 12.21 8.29
C THR A 207 -4.99 13.05 7.03
N SER A 208 -3.85 12.99 6.35
CA SER A 208 -3.63 13.66 5.07
C SER A 208 -2.95 12.72 4.08
N TYR A 209 -3.59 12.54 2.93
CA TYR A 209 -2.94 11.87 1.81
C TYR A 209 -1.87 12.78 1.20
N ALA A 210 -0.69 12.25 0.93
CA ALA A 210 0.39 13.02 0.34
C ALA A 210 1.17 12.21 -0.72
N PRO A 211 1.62 12.89 -1.81
CA PRO A 211 1.26 14.23 -2.25
C PRO A 211 -0.17 14.33 -2.78
N LEU A 212 -0.77 15.51 -2.66
CA LEU A 212 -2.16 15.74 -3.04
C LEU A 212 -2.34 15.95 -4.54
N LEU A 213 -1.61 16.90 -5.13
CA LEU A 213 -1.81 17.37 -6.50
C LEU A 213 -0.63 16.99 -7.40
N GLU A 214 -0.95 16.63 -8.63
CA GLU A 214 0.03 16.31 -9.68
C GLU A 214 -0.30 17.10 -10.95
N ASN A 215 0.64 17.90 -11.42
CA ASN A 215 0.59 18.40 -12.79
C ASN A 215 1.05 17.30 -13.74
N ARG A 216 0.16 16.84 -14.64
CA ARG A 216 0.47 15.78 -15.61
C ARG A 216 1.69 16.07 -16.49
N ASN A 217 1.95 17.33 -16.75
CA ASN A 217 3.01 17.77 -17.67
C ASN A 217 4.36 17.97 -16.98
N ASP A 218 4.40 18.06 -15.64
CA ASP A 218 5.63 18.26 -14.87
C ASP A 218 5.55 17.48 -13.55
N ARG A 219 5.87 16.19 -13.63
CA ARG A 219 5.76 15.25 -12.52
C ARG A 219 7.12 14.73 -12.08
N SER A 220 7.43 14.82 -10.79
CA SER A 220 8.61 14.18 -10.18
C SER A 220 8.29 13.11 -9.14
N TRP A 221 7.04 12.97 -8.70
CA TRP A 221 6.60 11.92 -7.77
C TRP A 221 5.52 11.05 -8.42
N ALA A 222 5.67 9.72 -8.34
CA ALA A 222 4.87 8.81 -9.16
C ALA A 222 3.42 8.64 -8.70
N VAL A 223 3.16 8.72 -7.38
CA VAL A 223 1.83 8.48 -6.80
C VAL A 223 1.33 9.76 -6.13
N ASN A 224 0.27 10.33 -6.67
CA ASN A 224 -0.40 11.54 -6.16
C ASN A 224 -1.91 11.29 -6.18
N LEU A 225 -2.69 12.01 -5.39
CA LEU A 225 -4.12 11.75 -5.23
C LEU A 225 -4.96 12.27 -6.41
N ILE A 226 -4.64 13.49 -6.88
CA ILE A 226 -5.40 14.22 -7.89
C ILE A 226 -4.47 14.64 -9.03
N TRP A 227 -4.81 14.23 -10.25
CA TRP A 227 -4.17 14.71 -11.46
C TRP A 227 -4.85 15.96 -11.97
N LEU A 228 -4.07 16.94 -12.37
CA LEU A 228 -4.57 18.13 -13.01
C LEU A 228 -3.75 18.47 -14.26
N ASP A 229 -4.42 19.08 -15.18
CA ASP A 229 -3.88 19.70 -16.39
C ASP A 229 -4.54 21.07 -16.53
N THR A 230 -4.27 21.80 -17.61
CA THR A 230 -4.81 23.15 -17.85
C THR A 230 -6.35 23.19 -17.82
N ASP A 231 -7.01 22.12 -18.26
CA ASP A 231 -8.48 22.05 -18.46
C ASP A 231 -9.11 20.78 -17.88
N GLN A 232 -8.34 19.92 -17.24
CA GLN A 232 -8.81 18.63 -16.73
C GLN A 232 -8.34 18.37 -15.31
N VAL A 233 -9.23 17.76 -14.53
CA VAL A 233 -8.95 17.25 -13.18
C VAL A 233 -9.42 15.81 -13.10
N LEU A 234 -8.59 14.92 -12.58
CA LEU A 234 -8.90 13.50 -12.42
C LEU A 234 -8.52 13.01 -11.01
N GLY A 235 -9.51 12.55 -10.26
CA GLY A 235 -9.28 11.78 -9.03
C GLY A 235 -8.77 10.38 -9.36
N ARG A 236 -7.73 9.93 -8.64
CA ARG A 236 -7.23 8.56 -8.76
C ARG A 236 -8.07 7.59 -7.93
N SER A 237 -7.82 6.29 -8.02
CA SER A 237 -8.56 5.28 -7.23
C SER A 237 -8.53 5.60 -5.73
N SER A 238 -7.38 6.02 -5.21
CA SER A 238 -7.21 6.45 -3.82
C SER A 238 -8.01 7.71 -3.46
N TYR A 239 -8.24 8.62 -4.41
CA TYR A 239 -9.09 9.80 -4.20
C TYR A 239 -10.52 9.38 -3.82
N TYR A 240 -11.11 8.44 -4.53
CA TYR A 240 -12.46 7.96 -4.25
C TYR A 240 -12.55 7.22 -2.91
N VAL A 241 -11.48 6.57 -2.46
CA VAL A 241 -11.41 6.00 -1.11
C VAL A 241 -11.45 7.11 -0.05
N GLN A 242 -10.65 8.18 -0.22
CA GLN A 242 -10.67 9.34 0.68
C GLN A 242 -12.05 10.01 0.69
N GLN A 243 -12.65 10.18 -0.49
CA GLN A 243 -13.99 10.77 -0.63
C GLN A 243 -15.05 9.95 0.11
N VAL A 244 -15.09 8.63 -0.09
CA VAL A 244 -16.04 7.75 0.62
C VAL A 244 -15.87 7.84 2.13
N ALA A 245 -14.64 7.83 2.63
CA ALA A 245 -14.36 7.98 4.06
C ALA A 245 -14.82 9.36 4.59
N ALA A 246 -14.52 10.44 3.87
CA ALA A 246 -14.89 11.79 4.26
C ALA A 246 -16.41 12.02 4.28
N GLU A 247 -17.14 11.50 3.27
CA GLU A 247 -18.60 11.65 3.15
C GLU A 247 -19.38 10.75 4.13
N ASN A 248 -18.76 9.68 4.63
CA ASN A 248 -19.38 8.70 5.51
C ASN A 248 -18.76 8.65 6.91
N ARG A 249 -18.25 9.76 7.42
CA ARG A 249 -17.61 9.83 8.76
C ARG A 249 -18.56 9.36 9.85
N PRO A 250 -18.20 8.32 10.63
CA PRO A 250 -19.04 7.82 11.70
C PRO A 250 -19.01 8.77 12.91
N THR A 251 -20.15 8.95 13.55
CA THR A 251 -20.24 9.66 14.86
C THR A 251 -19.79 8.74 15.99
N TYR A 252 -20.03 7.45 15.87
CA TYR A 252 -19.72 6.43 16.89
C TYR A 252 -19.14 5.19 16.24
N ASN A 253 -18.13 4.60 16.90
CA ASN A 253 -17.65 3.26 16.60
C ASN A 253 -18.48 2.24 17.39
N VAL A 254 -19.17 1.38 16.68
CA VAL A 254 -19.92 0.25 17.28
C VAL A 254 -19.00 -0.95 17.36
N LYS A 255 -18.87 -1.55 18.55
CA LYS A 255 -18.13 -2.80 18.70
C LYS A 255 -18.78 -3.87 17.82
N SER A 256 -18.08 -4.29 16.79
CA SER A 256 -18.51 -5.34 15.88
C SER A 256 -17.60 -6.56 16.01
N ASN A 257 -18.18 -7.72 16.05
CA ASN A 257 -17.45 -8.97 15.84
C ASN A 257 -17.80 -9.46 14.43
N MET A 258 -16.89 -9.28 13.49
CA MET A 258 -17.04 -9.85 12.16
C MET A 258 -16.46 -11.26 12.18
N THR A 259 -17.31 -12.25 12.12
CA THR A 259 -16.90 -13.60 11.75
C THR A 259 -17.01 -13.68 10.24
N MET A 260 -15.91 -13.51 9.55
CA MET A 260 -15.86 -13.97 8.17
C MET A 260 -15.85 -15.51 8.25
N SER A 261 -16.93 -16.15 7.81
CA SER A 261 -16.69 -17.38 7.09
C SER A 261 -15.70 -16.97 6.00
N THR A 262 -14.44 -17.41 6.07
CA THR A 262 -13.51 -17.32 4.96
C THR A 262 -14.34 -17.42 3.69
N PRO A 263 -14.21 -16.48 2.70
CA PRO A 263 -14.76 -16.74 1.38
C PRO A 263 -14.23 -18.11 1.10
N ARG A 264 -15.14 -19.05 1.10
CA ARG A 264 -14.74 -20.44 1.19
C ARG A 264 -13.74 -20.64 0.08
N ILE A 265 -12.54 -21.03 0.44
CA ILE A 265 -11.94 -22.16 -0.22
C ILE A 265 -13.02 -23.28 -0.49
N ALA A 266 -14.19 -23.17 0.01
CA ALA A 266 -15.34 -24.01 -0.21
C ALA A 266 -15.85 -24.07 -1.67
N ASP A 267 -15.58 -23.05 -2.46
CA ASP A 267 -15.76 -23.12 -3.92
C ASP A 267 -14.63 -23.94 -4.59
N TYR A 268 -13.59 -24.30 -3.83
CA TYR A 268 -12.47 -25.13 -4.24
C TYR A 268 -12.35 -26.42 -3.39
N ASN A 269 -13.36 -26.74 -2.59
CA ASN A 269 -13.39 -27.95 -1.77
C ASN A 269 -13.48 -29.22 -2.60
N GLU A 270 -13.82 -29.13 -3.85
CA GLU A 270 -13.77 -30.18 -4.85
C GLU A 270 -13.21 -29.60 -6.11
N GLY A 271 -12.33 -30.27 -6.76
CA GLY A 271 -11.74 -29.79 -8.00
C GLY A 271 -10.96 -30.84 -8.75
N ARG A 272 -10.88 -30.62 -10.04
CA ARG A 272 -10.09 -31.44 -10.95
C ARG A 272 -8.63 -31.11 -10.82
N PHE A 273 -7.77 -32.03 -11.25
CA PHE A 273 -6.37 -31.78 -11.45
C PHE A 273 -5.95 -32.03 -12.89
N GLY A 274 -4.75 -31.58 -13.24
CA GLY A 274 -4.21 -31.79 -14.58
C GLY A 274 -2.76 -31.37 -14.71
N PHE A 275 -2.21 -31.73 -15.84
CA PHE A 275 -0.83 -31.46 -16.23
C PHE A 275 -0.78 -30.35 -17.27
N GLY A 276 0.37 -29.67 -17.37
CA GLY A 276 0.58 -28.68 -18.40
C GLY A 276 2.01 -28.20 -18.51
N SER A 277 2.24 -27.30 -19.45
CA SER A 277 3.51 -26.59 -19.61
C SER A 277 3.33 -25.27 -20.36
N TRP A 278 4.35 -24.45 -20.28
CA TRP A 278 4.48 -23.20 -21.02
C TRP A 278 5.78 -23.22 -21.82
N HIS A 279 5.70 -23.13 -23.15
CA HIS A 279 6.87 -23.19 -24.04
C HIS A 279 7.85 -24.33 -23.72
N THR A 280 7.34 -25.51 -23.28
CA THR A 280 8.16 -26.60 -22.77
C THR A 280 7.59 -27.94 -23.16
N GLN A 281 8.44 -28.81 -23.69
CA GLN A 281 8.15 -30.22 -23.94
C GLN A 281 8.39 -31.01 -22.66
N VAL A 282 7.43 -31.82 -22.26
CA VAL A 282 7.45 -32.51 -20.96
C VAL A 282 6.76 -33.86 -21.02
N GLU A 283 7.28 -34.79 -20.24
CA GLU A 283 6.75 -36.14 -20.08
C GLU A 283 6.40 -36.42 -18.63
N PHE A 284 5.28 -37.11 -18.43
CA PHE A 284 4.79 -37.59 -17.13
C PHE A 284 4.55 -39.09 -17.19
N LYS A 285 4.96 -39.82 -16.13
CA LYS A 285 4.71 -41.24 -15.99
C LYS A 285 4.56 -41.66 -14.55
N ASP A 286 4.21 -42.94 -14.32
CA ASP A 286 4.04 -43.54 -13.01
C ASP A 286 3.04 -42.73 -12.13
N VAL A 287 2.00 -42.19 -12.77
CA VAL A 287 1.00 -41.34 -12.11
C VAL A 287 0.14 -42.21 -11.19
N LYS A 288 0.12 -41.85 -9.88
CA LYS A 288 -0.65 -42.50 -8.86
C LYS A 288 -1.45 -41.46 -8.09
N LEU A 289 -2.73 -41.76 -7.90
CA LEU A 289 -3.63 -40.95 -7.08
C LEU A 289 -4.09 -41.74 -5.87
N THR A 290 -4.02 -41.16 -4.71
CA THR A 290 -4.42 -41.77 -3.45
C THR A 290 -5.37 -40.83 -2.71
N GLY A 291 -6.50 -41.33 -2.21
CA GLY A 291 -7.46 -40.59 -1.43
C GLY A 291 -6.95 -40.24 -0.04
N ALA A 292 -7.72 -39.41 0.69
CA ALA A 292 -7.40 -39.00 2.06
C ALA A 292 -7.30 -40.17 3.05
N ASP A 293 -8.00 -41.27 2.77
CA ASP A 293 -7.99 -42.53 3.53
C ASP A 293 -6.78 -43.42 3.18
N GLY A 294 -5.93 -43.01 2.25
CA GLY A 294 -4.80 -43.77 1.76
C GLY A 294 -5.17 -44.85 0.72
N ALA A 295 -6.43 -44.93 0.29
CA ALA A 295 -6.86 -45.86 -0.73
C ALA A 295 -6.45 -45.34 -2.15
N PRO A 296 -5.97 -46.22 -3.05
CA PRO A 296 -5.68 -45.84 -4.40
C PRO A 296 -6.96 -45.49 -5.18
N ILE A 297 -6.88 -44.41 -5.97
CA ILE A 297 -7.94 -43.99 -6.88
C ILE A 297 -7.49 -44.35 -8.31
N ASP A 298 -8.32 -45.14 -9.00
CA ASP A 298 -8.04 -45.52 -10.39
C ASP A 298 -8.27 -44.36 -11.33
N LEU A 299 -7.28 -44.04 -12.13
CA LEU A 299 -7.28 -42.95 -13.10
C LEU A 299 -7.15 -43.49 -14.54
N ASP A 300 -8.10 -43.15 -15.36
CA ASP A 300 -7.99 -43.35 -16.80
C ASP A 300 -7.38 -42.12 -17.47
N LEU A 301 -6.05 -42.11 -17.60
CA LEU A 301 -5.34 -41.00 -18.25
C LEU A 301 -5.65 -40.87 -19.76
N ASN A 302 -6.41 -41.78 -20.38
CA ASN A 302 -6.89 -41.59 -21.75
C ASN A 302 -8.04 -40.59 -21.83
N LYS A 303 -8.70 -40.34 -20.69
CA LYS A 303 -9.83 -39.42 -20.60
C LYS A 303 -9.38 -38.05 -20.08
N ALA A 304 -9.49 -37.03 -20.91
CA ALA A 304 -9.28 -35.65 -20.54
C ALA A 304 -10.53 -34.82 -20.84
N VAL A 305 -10.97 -34.04 -19.87
CA VAL A 305 -12.09 -33.09 -20.07
C VAL A 305 -11.65 -31.84 -20.81
N LYS A 306 -10.38 -31.52 -20.78
CA LYS A 306 -9.78 -30.42 -21.52
C LYS A 306 -8.38 -30.79 -21.99
N LYS A 307 -8.12 -30.56 -23.28
CA LYS A 307 -6.85 -30.85 -23.92
C LYS A 307 -6.44 -29.68 -24.81
N GLU A 308 -5.38 -28.97 -24.42
CA GLU A 308 -4.76 -27.90 -25.20
C GLU A 308 -3.30 -28.23 -25.39
N GLY A 309 -2.72 -27.97 -26.58
CA GLY A 309 -1.38 -28.41 -26.96
C GLY A 309 -1.36 -29.78 -27.64
N GLU A 310 -0.19 -30.36 -27.82
CA GLU A 310 0.04 -31.62 -28.52
C GLU A 310 0.37 -32.72 -27.49
N TRP A 311 -0.63 -33.54 -27.19
CA TRP A 311 -0.53 -34.60 -26.18
C TRP A 311 -0.69 -35.98 -26.76
N SER A 312 0.14 -36.90 -26.33
CA SER A 312 0.00 -38.33 -26.56
C SER A 312 0.15 -39.12 -25.27
N LEU A 313 -0.51 -40.27 -25.21
CA LEU A 313 -0.36 -41.22 -24.12
C LEU A 313 0.01 -42.57 -24.72
N ASP A 314 1.15 -43.12 -24.35
CA ASP A 314 1.63 -44.45 -24.79
C ASP A 314 2.22 -45.18 -23.59
N ASN A 315 1.69 -46.39 -23.32
CA ASN A 315 2.13 -47.27 -22.22
C ASN A 315 2.29 -46.54 -20.85
N GLY A 316 1.35 -45.63 -20.51
CA GLY A 316 1.37 -44.85 -19.28
C GLY A 316 2.31 -43.64 -19.28
N LEU A 317 2.95 -43.35 -20.39
CA LEU A 317 3.76 -42.16 -20.61
C LEU A 317 2.90 -41.07 -21.27
N LEU A 318 2.52 -40.04 -20.51
CA LEU A 318 1.82 -38.88 -21.03
C LEU A 318 2.87 -37.85 -21.49
N LYS A 319 2.83 -37.50 -22.76
CA LYS A 319 3.83 -36.63 -23.40
C LYS A 319 3.19 -35.41 -24.01
N GLN A 320 3.80 -34.25 -23.77
CA GLN A 320 3.47 -32.96 -24.38
C GLN A 320 4.65 -32.51 -25.24
N THR A 321 4.40 -32.24 -26.55
CA THR A 321 5.45 -31.94 -27.54
C THR A 321 5.39 -30.52 -28.11
N SER A 322 4.31 -29.78 -27.90
CA SER A 322 4.18 -28.41 -28.38
C SER A 322 5.07 -27.45 -27.60
N LEU A 323 5.77 -26.57 -28.30
CA LEU A 323 6.43 -25.41 -27.73
C LEU A 323 5.54 -24.15 -27.80
N ARG A 324 4.28 -24.29 -28.23
CA ARG A 324 3.28 -23.20 -28.23
C ARG A 324 2.53 -23.17 -26.91
N GLU A 325 2.03 -22.03 -26.55
CA GLU A 325 1.31 -21.77 -25.29
C GLU A 325 -0.16 -22.07 -25.32
N PRO A 326 -0.71 -22.11 -24.09
CA PRO A 326 -0.32 -22.97 -22.98
C PRO A 326 -0.76 -24.41 -23.30
N ALA A 327 0.00 -25.37 -22.85
CA ALA A 327 -0.43 -26.77 -22.93
C ALA A 327 -1.15 -27.17 -21.66
N LYS A 328 -2.32 -27.81 -21.78
CA LYS A 328 -3.14 -28.30 -20.66
C LYS A 328 -3.69 -29.69 -20.94
N TYR A 329 -3.69 -30.52 -19.93
CA TYR A 329 -4.30 -31.83 -19.92
C TYR A 329 -5.02 -32.02 -18.59
N ILE A 330 -6.34 -31.77 -18.57
CA ILE A 330 -7.16 -31.88 -17.36
C ILE A 330 -7.79 -33.27 -17.33
N VAL A 331 -7.46 -34.03 -16.32
CA VAL A 331 -7.88 -35.44 -16.17
C VAL A 331 -9.37 -35.53 -15.84
N ASP A 332 -10.07 -36.46 -16.49
CA ASP A 332 -11.46 -36.80 -16.20
C ASP A 332 -11.54 -37.88 -15.10
N GLY A 333 -12.71 -37.99 -14.46
CA GLY A 333 -13.00 -39.05 -13.50
C GLY A 333 -12.51 -38.79 -12.06
N PHE A 334 -11.92 -37.60 -11.81
CA PHE A 334 -11.58 -37.17 -10.46
C PHE A 334 -12.10 -35.76 -10.18
N ASN A 335 -12.74 -35.62 -9.03
CA ASN A 335 -13.15 -34.34 -8.44
C ASN A 335 -13.06 -34.43 -6.91
N GLY A 336 -12.07 -33.81 -6.30
CA GLY A 336 -11.83 -33.93 -4.87
C GLY A 336 -10.91 -32.86 -4.32
N ASN A 337 -10.86 -32.77 -2.99
CA ASN A 337 -10.11 -31.73 -2.26
C ASN A 337 -9.01 -32.27 -1.34
N GLN A 338 -9.01 -33.59 -1.09
CA GLN A 338 -7.98 -34.23 -0.29
C GLN A 338 -7.48 -35.47 -1.01
N PHE A 339 -6.27 -35.38 -1.52
CA PHE A 339 -5.64 -36.50 -2.25
C PHE A 339 -4.12 -36.33 -2.22
N THR A 340 -3.44 -37.42 -2.52
CA THR A 340 -2.01 -37.38 -2.84
C THR A 340 -1.83 -37.80 -4.29
N LEU A 341 -1.13 -36.97 -5.07
CA LEU A 341 -0.75 -37.26 -6.44
C LEU A 341 0.77 -37.45 -6.51
N GLU A 342 1.21 -38.64 -6.89
CA GLU A 342 2.62 -38.97 -7.10
C GLU A 342 2.86 -39.30 -8.57
N PHE A 343 3.95 -38.80 -9.13
CA PHE A 343 4.32 -39.04 -10.53
C PHE A 343 5.80 -38.77 -10.78
N LYS A 344 6.30 -39.23 -11.90
CA LYS A 344 7.60 -38.81 -12.41
C LYS A 344 7.41 -37.84 -13.56
N VAL A 345 8.28 -36.83 -13.65
CA VAL A 345 8.27 -35.81 -14.69
C VAL A 345 9.65 -35.59 -15.26
N ARG A 346 9.73 -35.36 -16.57
CA ARG A 346 10.97 -35.04 -17.29
C ARG A 346 10.70 -33.91 -18.28
N LYS A 347 11.55 -32.88 -18.19
CA LYS A 347 11.62 -31.82 -19.22
C LYS A 347 12.46 -32.35 -20.40
N GLU A 348 11.92 -32.31 -21.61
CA GLU A 348 12.68 -32.70 -22.81
C GLU A 348 13.26 -31.51 -23.56
N GLY A 349 12.64 -30.33 -23.48
CA GLY A 349 13.10 -29.13 -24.15
C GLY A 349 12.22 -27.93 -23.83
N GLY A 350 12.65 -26.73 -24.23
CA GLY A 350 11.92 -25.51 -23.99
C GLY A 350 12.50 -24.67 -22.84
N ASN A 351 11.86 -23.53 -22.56
CA ASN A 351 12.43 -22.50 -21.73
C ASN A 351 11.99 -22.57 -20.25
N GLU A 352 10.96 -23.36 -19.92
CA GLU A 352 10.38 -23.42 -18.57
C GLU A 352 10.29 -24.88 -18.07
N GLY A 353 9.65 -25.10 -16.96
CA GLY A 353 9.36 -26.41 -16.41
C GLY A 353 7.96 -26.90 -16.79
N PHE A 354 7.15 -27.26 -15.79
CA PHE A 354 5.83 -27.83 -16.01
C PHE A 354 4.78 -27.19 -15.09
N PHE A 355 3.51 -27.37 -15.43
CA PHE A 355 2.36 -27.00 -14.64
C PHE A 355 1.67 -28.22 -14.03
N LEU A 356 1.27 -28.08 -12.78
CA LEU A 356 0.35 -28.99 -12.12
C LEU A 356 -0.89 -28.21 -11.68
N TYR A 357 -1.99 -28.40 -12.38
CA TYR A 357 -3.27 -27.79 -12.07
C TYR A 357 -3.97 -28.56 -10.94
N PHE A 358 -4.63 -27.85 -10.02
CA PHE A 358 -5.39 -28.48 -8.94
C PHE A 358 -6.53 -27.56 -8.48
N GLY A 359 -7.54 -28.15 -7.82
CA GLY A 359 -8.72 -27.41 -7.38
C GLY A 359 -9.45 -26.71 -8.53
N LEU A 360 -9.40 -27.28 -9.75
CA LEU A 360 -10.05 -26.66 -10.90
C LEU A 360 -11.56 -26.86 -10.86
N SER A 361 -12.29 -25.77 -11.11
CA SER A 361 -13.75 -25.79 -11.33
C SER A 361 -14.14 -26.73 -12.48
N GLU A 362 -15.40 -27.12 -12.55
CA GLU A 362 -15.91 -28.04 -13.58
C GLU A 362 -15.62 -27.55 -15.01
N ASP A 363 -15.71 -26.25 -15.25
CA ASP A 363 -15.38 -25.62 -16.53
C ASP A 363 -13.88 -25.33 -16.70
N SER A 364 -13.04 -25.67 -15.70
CA SER A 364 -11.60 -25.42 -15.65
C SER A 364 -11.18 -23.93 -15.77
N ASN A 365 -12.10 -23.02 -15.47
CA ASN A 365 -11.86 -21.57 -15.56
C ASN A 365 -11.39 -20.94 -14.24
N LYS A 366 -11.54 -21.65 -13.12
CA LYS A 366 -11.08 -21.20 -11.80
C LYS A 366 -10.31 -22.34 -11.12
N GLY A 367 -9.33 -21.98 -10.29
CA GLY A 367 -8.53 -22.93 -9.51
C GLY A 367 -7.11 -22.44 -9.31
N PHE A 368 -6.19 -23.38 -9.21
CA PHE A 368 -4.78 -23.11 -8.97
C PHE A 368 -3.89 -23.89 -9.93
N VAL A 369 -2.69 -23.37 -10.14
CA VAL A 369 -1.60 -24.04 -10.83
C VAL A 369 -0.32 -23.93 -10.03
N TYR A 370 0.34 -25.04 -9.82
CA TYR A 370 1.69 -25.07 -9.32
C TYR A 370 2.62 -25.00 -10.52
N ASN A 371 3.21 -23.82 -10.70
CA ASN A 371 4.16 -23.55 -11.78
C ASN A 371 5.56 -23.92 -11.29
N VAL A 372 6.06 -25.06 -11.74
CA VAL A 372 7.36 -25.59 -11.33
C VAL A 372 8.41 -25.20 -12.34
N ALA A 373 9.46 -24.52 -11.89
CA ALA A 373 10.55 -24.01 -12.73
C ALA A 373 10.04 -23.16 -13.91
N GLY A 374 9.06 -22.29 -13.66
CA GLY A 374 8.60 -21.26 -14.58
C GLY A 374 9.59 -20.09 -14.70
N TRP A 375 9.16 -19.05 -15.42
CA TRP A 375 9.94 -17.81 -15.62
C TRP A 375 11.39 -18.10 -16.05
N ASN A 376 11.53 -18.66 -17.24
CA ASN A 376 12.82 -19.07 -17.81
C ASN A 376 13.56 -20.15 -17.01
N ASN A 377 12.84 -21.14 -16.50
CA ASN A 377 13.38 -22.25 -15.73
C ASN A 377 14.11 -21.79 -14.44
N GLY A 378 13.57 -20.77 -13.77
CA GLY A 378 14.24 -20.14 -12.61
C GLY A 378 13.45 -20.09 -11.33
N THR A 379 12.12 -20.28 -11.38
CA THR A 379 11.25 -20.01 -10.23
C THR A 379 10.09 -21.00 -10.16
N THR A 380 9.75 -21.43 -8.97
CA THR A 380 8.55 -22.22 -8.67
C THR A 380 7.60 -21.39 -7.79
N ALA A 381 6.32 -21.38 -8.12
CA ALA A 381 5.28 -20.68 -7.37
C ALA A 381 3.90 -21.29 -7.60
N VAL A 382 2.96 -21.00 -6.70
CA VAL A 382 1.53 -21.23 -6.93
C VAL A 382 0.93 -19.99 -7.58
N GLU A 383 0.16 -20.16 -8.63
CA GLU A 383 -0.60 -19.11 -9.30
C GLU A 383 -2.09 -19.44 -9.28
N GLY A 384 -2.93 -18.39 -9.30
CA GLY A 384 -4.36 -18.57 -9.52
C GLY A 384 -4.69 -18.89 -10.97
N VAL A 385 -5.83 -19.54 -11.20
CA VAL A 385 -6.44 -19.70 -12.52
C VAL A 385 -7.74 -18.91 -12.54
N ILE A 386 -7.84 -17.93 -13.45
CA ILE A 386 -9.03 -17.08 -13.65
C ILE A 386 -9.33 -17.00 -15.14
N GLY A 387 -10.58 -17.32 -15.52
CA GLY A 387 -10.97 -17.36 -16.93
C GLY A 387 -10.15 -18.37 -17.74
N GLY A 388 -9.69 -19.44 -17.10
CA GLY A 388 -8.89 -20.49 -17.71
C GLY A 388 -7.41 -20.13 -17.96
N ARG A 389 -6.94 -18.97 -17.50
CA ARG A 389 -5.55 -18.51 -17.64
C ARG A 389 -4.89 -18.36 -16.27
N THR A 390 -3.55 -18.52 -16.22
CA THR A 390 -2.78 -18.22 -15.01
C THR A 390 -2.89 -16.74 -14.67
N SER A 391 -3.06 -16.43 -13.38
CA SER A 391 -3.32 -15.07 -12.89
C SER A 391 -2.68 -14.88 -11.52
N GLY A 392 -1.61 -14.10 -11.47
CA GLY A 392 -0.94 -13.68 -10.25
C GLY A 392 -0.38 -14.81 -9.38
N VAL A 393 0.65 -14.52 -8.64
CA VAL A 393 1.29 -15.48 -7.71
C VAL A 393 0.56 -15.44 -6.37
N ALA A 394 0.17 -16.60 -5.87
CA ALA A 394 -0.43 -16.79 -4.56
C ALA A 394 0.60 -17.36 -3.58
N GLY A 395 1.33 -16.48 -2.91
CA GLY A 395 2.37 -16.86 -1.95
C GLY A 395 3.80 -16.57 -2.40
N ASP A 396 4.75 -17.20 -1.73
CA ASP A 396 6.18 -16.97 -1.98
C ASP A 396 6.67 -17.65 -3.27
N ARG A 397 7.67 -17.05 -3.87
CA ARG A 397 8.42 -17.64 -4.99
C ARG A 397 9.65 -18.33 -4.47
N VAL A 398 9.92 -19.54 -4.98
CA VAL A 398 11.11 -20.33 -4.64
C VAL A 398 11.99 -20.43 -5.86
N SER A 399 13.28 -20.14 -5.74
CA SER A 399 14.25 -20.35 -6.82
C SER A 399 14.41 -21.85 -7.04
N HIS A 400 14.08 -22.30 -8.25
CA HIS A 400 14.16 -23.71 -8.64
C HIS A 400 14.26 -23.85 -10.15
N SER A 401 15.08 -24.80 -10.61
CA SER A 401 15.25 -25.11 -12.02
C SER A 401 15.23 -26.61 -12.26
N LEU A 402 14.85 -27.01 -13.47
CA LEU A 402 14.88 -28.40 -13.92
C LEU A 402 15.95 -28.59 -14.99
N GLU A 403 16.75 -29.65 -14.85
CA GLU A 403 17.67 -30.09 -15.86
C GLU A 403 16.90 -30.82 -16.99
N THR A 404 17.27 -30.55 -18.24
CA THR A 404 16.71 -31.27 -19.42
C THR A 404 17.13 -32.73 -19.37
N ASP A 405 16.26 -33.62 -19.84
CA ASP A 405 16.45 -35.08 -19.94
C ASP A 405 16.62 -35.81 -18.59
N LYS A 406 16.34 -35.16 -17.49
CA LYS A 406 16.40 -35.77 -16.14
C LYS A 406 15.01 -36.02 -15.57
N TRP A 407 14.80 -37.22 -15.03
CA TRP A 407 13.57 -37.60 -14.34
C TRP A 407 13.58 -37.07 -12.88
N TYR A 408 12.48 -36.51 -12.49
CA TYR A 408 12.22 -36.04 -11.13
C TYR A 408 10.99 -36.76 -10.56
N ASP A 409 11.05 -37.10 -9.28
CA ASP A 409 9.88 -37.55 -8.53
C ASP A 409 9.12 -36.33 -8.01
N ALA A 410 7.82 -36.28 -8.22
CA ALA A 410 6.94 -35.20 -7.78
C ALA A 410 5.80 -35.76 -6.94
N LYS A 411 5.41 -34.97 -5.93
CA LYS A 411 4.30 -35.28 -5.03
C LYS A 411 3.55 -34.01 -4.67
N LEU A 412 2.24 -34.05 -4.82
CA LEU A 412 1.29 -33.02 -4.39
C LEU A 412 0.41 -33.58 -3.30
#